data_3224dd3ad727307b748cefc50aaf14a4
#
_entry.id   3224dd3ad727307b748cefc50aaf14a4
#
_cell.length_a   1.000
_cell.length_b   1.000
_cell.length_c   1.000
_cell.angle_alpha   90.00
_cell.angle_beta   90.00
_cell.angle_gamma   90.00
#
_symmetry.space_group_name_H-M   'P 1'
#
loop_
_entity.id
_entity.type
_entity.pdbx_description
1 polymer ?
#
loop_
_entity_poly.entity_id
_entity_poly.type
_entity_poly.pdbx_seq_one_letter_code
_entity_poly.pdbx_strand_id
1 'polypeptide(L)'
;TEMETSGTVLTAAKLEPLVSHPRVLGLGEMMNYPGTINAAAAVLDKLALAGCSLCDGHAPGVSGKALNAYLAVGISSDHEATTADEAMEKLRRGAYLMLREASGAHNLLALLPAVTPLNCRRCCLATDDRHLDELVSEGSINYLIEIGTAHGYPVEQLLQMATLNTAERF
;
A
#
# COMPACT_ATOMS: atom_id res chain seq x y z
N THR A 1 4.23 14.52 7.24
CA THR A 1 5.62 14.38 7.68
C THR A 1 6.21 15.75 8.04
N GLU A 2 7.38 15.79 8.64
CA GLU A 2 8.08 17.06 8.94
C GLU A 2 8.59 17.75 7.67
N MET A 3 8.58 17.03 6.55
CA MET A 3 9.04 17.53 5.24
C MET A 3 7.91 18.14 4.40
N GLU A 4 6.68 18.12 4.90
CA GLU A 4 5.50 18.58 4.18
C GLU A 4 4.82 19.73 4.92
N THR A 5 4.28 20.69 4.16
CA THR A 5 3.46 21.78 4.69
C THR A 5 1.99 21.50 4.36
N SER A 6 1.26 20.99 5.34
CA SER A 6 -0.18 20.76 5.21
C SER A 6 -1.00 21.93 5.72
N GLY A 7 -2.20 22.13 5.20
CA GLY A 7 -3.12 23.20 5.64
C GLY A 7 -3.65 23.02 7.06
N THR A 8 -3.52 21.80 7.63
CA THR A 8 -3.92 21.50 9.02
C THR A 8 -3.17 20.29 9.54
N VAL A 9 -3.12 20.15 10.87
CA VAL A 9 -2.61 18.94 11.52
C VAL A 9 -3.80 18.06 11.93
N LEU A 10 -3.86 16.85 11.36
CA LEU A 10 -4.81 15.80 11.74
C LEU A 10 -4.22 15.00 12.91
N THR A 11 -4.63 15.34 14.13
CA THR A 11 -4.25 14.58 15.33
C THR A 11 -5.16 13.36 15.52
N ALA A 12 -4.76 12.42 16.38
CA ALA A 12 -5.59 11.27 16.74
C ALA A 12 -6.99 11.72 17.23
N ALA A 13 -7.05 12.72 18.11
CA ALA A 13 -8.32 13.25 18.60
C ALA A 13 -9.26 13.82 17.52
N LYS A 14 -8.71 14.35 16.42
CA LYS A 14 -9.52 14.80 15.28
C LYS A 14 -10.00 13.65 14.41
N LEU A 15 -9.26 12.55 14.35
CA LEU A 15 -9.61 11.35 13.57
C LEU A 15 -10.57 10.42 14.33
N GLU A 16 -10.53 10.40 15.65
CA GLU A 16 -11.32 9.51 16.50
C GLU A 16 -12.82 9.45 16.15
N PRO A 17 -13.52 10.58 15.92
CA PRO A 17 -14.93 10.53 15.53
C PRO A 17 -15.18 9.87 14.18
N LEU A 18 -14.18 9.85 13.31
CA LEU A 18 -14.30 9.28 11.96
C LEU A 18 -14.06 7.78 11.91
N VAL A 19 -13.11 7.28 12.72
CA VAL A 19 -12.75 5.83 12.69
C VAL A 19 -13.89 4.93 13.19
N SER A 20 -14.83 5.47 13.96
CA SER A 20 -16.02 4.75 14.42
C SER A 20 -17.17 4.75 13.40
N HIS A 21 -17.04 5.46 12.29
CA HIS A 21 -18.09 5.55 11.29
C HIS A 21 -18.19 4.25 10.48
N PRO A 22 -19.37 3.65 10.27
CA PRO A 22 -19.52 2.31 9.66
C PRO A 22 -19.05 2.23 8.19
N ARG A 23 -18.81 3.35 7.53
CA ARG A 23 -18.25 3.39 6.17
C ARG A 23 -16.74 3.66 6.14
N VAL A 24 -16.08 3.76 7.29
CA VAL A 24 -14.64 3.89 7.41
C VAL A 24 -14.06 2.50 7.64
N LEU A 25 -13.23 2.04 6.72
CA LEU A 25 -12.63 0.71 6.76
C LEU A 25 -11.40 0.66 7.65
N GLY A 26 -10.69 1.76 7.77
CA GLY A 26 -9.45 1.81 8.53
C GLY A 26 -8.74 3.15 8.41
N LEU A 27 -7.50 3.17 8.87
CA LEU A 27 -6.60 4.29 8.70
C LEU A 27 -5.93 4.21 7.33
N GLY A 28 -5.92 5.32 6.58
CA GLY A 28 -5.22 5.43 5.32
C GLY A 28 -3.70 5.27 5.50
N GLU A 29 -2.94 5.45 4.43
CA GLU A 29 -1.51 5.16 4.44
C GLU A 29 -0.75 5.92 5.53
N MET A 30 0.12 5.20 6.25
CA MET A 30 1.01 5.76 7.22
C MET A 30 2.32 6.22 6.57
N MET A 31 2.29 7.40 5.95
CA MET A 31 3.45 7.99 5.26
C MET A 31 4.61 8.32 6.21
N ASN A 32 4.33 8.63 7.49
CA ASN A 32 5.38 8.91 8.46
C ASN A 32 6.03 7.63 8.98
N TYR A 33 6.65 6.84 8.08
CA TYR A 33 7.38 5.64 8.48
C TYR A 33 8.57 5.92 9.41
N PRO A 34 9.33 7.04 9.30
CA PRO A 34 10.37 7.34 10.29
C PRO A 34 9.81 7.54 11.69
N GLY A 35 8.70 8.27 11.82
CA GLY A 35 8.02 8.46 13.09
C GLY A 35 7.45 7.15 13.65
N THR A 36 6.96 6.26 12.79
CA THR A 36 6.49 4.92 13.19
C THR A 36 7.64 4.07 13.73
N ILE A 37 8.74 3.99 13.00
CA ILE A 37 9.93 3.19 13.37
C ILE A 37 10.56 3.69 14.67
N ASN A 38 10.57 5.00 14.87
CA ASN A 38 11.14 5.65 16.06
C ASN A 38 10.11 5.84 17.19
N ALA A 39 8.93 5.23 17.09
CA ALA A 39 7.88 5.27 18.10
C ALA A 39 7.44 6.69 18.52
N ALA A 40 7.32 7.60 17.55
CA ALA A 40 6.84 8.95 17.80
C ALA A 40 5.40 8.93 18.34
N ALA A 41 5.16 9.51 19.52
CA ALA A 41 3.89 9.43 20.23
C ALA A 41 2.70 9.83 19.35
N ALA A 42 2.78 10.98 18.65
CA ALA A 42 1.71 11.46 17.78
C ALA A 42 1.38 10.51 16.60
N VAL A 43 2.33 9.68 16.18
CA VAL A 43 2.11 8.65 15.14
C VAL A 43 1.47 7.42 15.77
N LEU A 44 2.00 6.95 16.90
CA LEU A 44 1.45 5.80 17.63
C LEU A 44 0.01 6.04 18.10
N ASP A 45 -0.31 7.27 18.55
CA ASP A 45 -1.68 7.65 18.92
C ASP A 45 -2.67 7.48 17.76
N LYS A 46 -2.27 7.82 16.54
CA LYS A 46 -3.11 7.59 15.34
C LYS A 46 -3.26 6.11 15.01
N LEU A 47 -2.17 5.35 15.08
CA LEU A 47 -2.19 3.90 14.84
C LEU A 47 -3.04 3.17 15.89
N ALA A 48 -3.01 3.62 17.14
CA ALA A 48 -3.85 3.09 18.21
C ALA A 48 -5.36 3.27 17.93
N LEU A 49 -5.76 4.33 17.22
CA LEU A 49 -7.16 4.52 16.81
C LEU A 49 -7.64 3.45 15.83
N ALA A 50 -6.76 2.99 14.94
CA ALA A 50 -7.10 1.93 14.00
C ALA A 50 -7.46 0.62 14.72
N GLY A 51 -6.88 0.39 15.90
CA GLY A 51 -7.12 -0.81 16.69
C GLY A 51 -6.81 -2.08 15.89
N CYS A 52 -7.83 -2.95 15.71
CA CYS A 52 -7.75 -4.11 14.83
C CYS A 52 -8.22 -3.83 13.40
N SER A 53 -8.52 -2.59 13.07
CA SER A 53 -8.94 -2.17 11.74
C SER A 53 -7.76 -2.14 10.76
N LEU A 54 -8.08 -1.98 9.48
CA LEU A 54 -7.06 -1.87 8.43
C LEU A 54 -6.18 -0.62 8.64
N CYS A 55 -4.89 -0.79 8.47
CA CYS A 55 -3.94 0.31 8.35
C CYS A 55 -3.06 0.07 7.13
N ASP A 56 -3.09 1.00 6.20
CA ASP A 56 -2.25 0.97 5.01
C ASP A 56 -0.87 1.56 5.29
N GLY A 57 0.11 1.06 4.52
CA GLY A 57 1.50 1.46 4.65
C GLY A 57 2.03 2.24 3.46
N HIS A 58 3.08 2.98 3.75
CA HIS A 58 3.88 3.76 2.81
C HIS A 58 5.33 3.74 3.33
N ALA A 59 6.14 2.80 2.84
CA ALA A 59 7.46 2.53 3.41
C ALA A 59 8.53 2.34 2.31
N PRO A 60 8.86 3.41 1.53
CA PRO A 60 9.85 3.33 0.47
C PRO A 60 11.23 2.98 1.02
N GLY A 61 11.86 1.93 0.48
CA GLY A 61 13.21 1.50 0.85
C GLY A 61 13.37 0.96 2.28
N VAL A 62 12.30 0.83 3.05
CA VAL A 62 12.36 0.33 4.42
C VAL A 62 12.57 -1.18 4.42
N SER A 63 13.62 -1.65 5.11
CA SER A 63 14.05 -3.05 5.13
C SER A 63 14.52 -3.49 6.52
N GLY A 64 14.84 -4.77 6.69
CA GLY A 64 15.45 -5.33 7.89
C GLY A 64 14.64 -5.11 9.17
N LYS A 65 15.30 -4.69 10.23
CA LYS A 65 14.67 -4.43 11.54
C LYS A 65 13.70 -3.25 11.50
N ALA A 66 13.97 -2.24 10.68
CA ALA A 66 13.11 -1.09 10.51
C ALA A 66 11.75 -1.51 9.91
N LEU A 67 11.75 -2.39 8.90
CA LEU A 67 10.53 -2.94 8.35
C LEU A 67 9.76 -3.78 9.37
N ASN A 68 10.45 -4.56 10.21
CA ASN A 68 9.79 -5.29 11.29
C ASN A 68 9.10 -4.34 12.28
N ALA A 69 9.78 -3.25 12.68
CA ALA A 69 9.20 -2.25 13.58
C ALA A 69 7.98 -1.56 12.94
N TYR A 70 8.05 -1.23 11.65
CA TYR A 70 6.97 -0.62 10.90
C TYR A 70 5.73 -1.51 10.81
N LEU A 71 5.89 -2.80 10.54
CA LEU A 71 4.78 -3.75 10.44
C LEU A 71 4.23 -4.17 11.82
N ALA A 72 5.08 -4.19 12.87
CA ALA A 72 4.69 -4.63 14.20
C ALA A 72 3.59 -3.78 14.86
N VAL A 73 3.38 -2.54 14.40
CA VAL A 73 2.34 -1.64 14.92
C VAL A 73 0.99 -1.83 14.24
N GLY A 74 0.82 -2.87 13.40
CA GLY A 74 -0.43 -3.21 12.74
C GLY A 74 -0.57 -2.73 11.30
N ILE A 75 0.43 -2.05 10.75
CA ILE A 75 0.49 -1.73 9.33
C ILE A 75 0.66 -3.03 8.55
N SER A 76 -0.17 -3.28 7.54
CA SER A 76 -0.27 -4.60 6.93
C SER A 76 -0.19 -4.61 5.39
N SER A 77 0.09 -3.48 4.76
CA SER A 77 0.30 -3.35 3.32
C SER A 77 1.41 -2.34 3.00
N ASP A 78 1.88 -2.36 1.77
CA ASP A 78 2.78 -1.35 1.21
C ASP A 78 2.66 -1.29 -0.31
N HIS A 79 2.75 -0.09 -0.87
CA HIS A 79 2.71 0.20 -2.30
C HIS A 79 3.98 0.89 -2.81
N GLU A 80 4.95 1.14 -1.94
CA GLU A 80 6.17 1.91 -2.23
C GLU A 80 7.38 1.07 -2.65
N ALA A 81 7.24 -0.25 -2.73
CA ALA A 81 8.31 -1.09 -3.26
C ALA A 81 8.63 -0.73 -4.71
N THR A 82 9.91 -0.63 -5.04
CA THR A 82 10.41 -0.29 -6.39
C THR A 82 11.19 -1.42 -7.05
N THR A 83 11.54 -2.45 -6.29
CA THR A 83 12.28 -3.62 -6.79
C THR A 83 11.62 -4.93 -6.34
N ALA A 84 11.85 -5.99 -7.11
CA ALA A 84 11.34 -7.32 -6.75
C ALA A 84 11.90 -7.83 -5.41
N ASP A 85 13.15 -7.50 -5.07
CA ASP A 85 13.77 -7.90 -3.80
C ASP A 85 13.11 -7.19 -2.61
N GLU A 86 12.86 -5.90 -2.71
CA GLU A 86 12.11 -5.13 -1.70
C GLU A 86 10.70 -5.68 -1.53
N ALA A 87 9.99 -5.91 -2.64
CA ALA A 87 8.66 -6.51 -2.65
C ALA A 87 8.64 -7.87 -1.94
N MET A 88 9.60 -8.74 -2.28
CA MET A 88 9.71 -10.07 -1.67
C MET A 88 10.04 -10.00 -0.17
N GLU A 89 10.84 -9.05 0.25
CA GLU A 89 11.13 -8.84 1.67
C GLU A 89 9.86 -8.46 2.46
N LYS A 90 9.06 -7.54 1.93
CA LYS A 90 7.78 -7.11 2.52
C LYS A 90 6.77 -8.28 2.60
N LEU A 91 6.64 -9.04 1.49
CA LEU A 91 5.78 -10.24 1.45
C LEU A 91 6.20 -11.29 2.49
N ARG A 92 7.51 -11.58 2.62
CA ARG A 92 8.03 -12.55 3.61
C ARG A 92 7.75 -12.15 5.05
N ARG A 93 7.55 -10.87 5.34
CA ARG A 93 7.17 -10.34 6.66
C ARG A 93 5.67 -10.21 6.86
N GLY A 94 4.87 -10.69 5.90
CA GLY A 94 3.42 -10.77 6.00
C GLY A 94 2.67 -9.52 5.53
N ALA A 95 3.35 -8.54 4.95
CA ALA A 95 2.67 -7.42 4.32
C ALA A 95 1.91 -7.86 3.05
N TYR A 96 0.78 -7.22 2.77
CA TYR A 96 0.23 -7.20 1.42
C TYR A 96 1.09 -6.29 0.55
N LEU A 97 1.39 -6.75 -0.65
CA LEU A 97 2.10 -5.97 -1.65
C LEU A 97 1.09 -5.37 -2.64
N MET A 98 1.08 -4.07 -2.76
CA MET A 98 0.31 -3.38 -3.80
C MET A 98 1.27 -3.00 -4.93
N LEU A 99 1.10 -3.64 -6.09
CA LEU A 99 1.91 -3.36 -7.28
C LEU A 99 1.36 -2.09 -7.93
N ARG A 100 2.13 -1.02 -7.84
CA ARG A 100 1.72 0.32 -8.24
C ARG A 100 2.10 0.64 -9.69
N GLU A 101 1.17 1.31 -10.37
CA GLU A 101 1.42 1.95 -11.67
C GLU A 101 0.75 3.33 -11.67
N ALA A 102 1.44 4.32 -11.14
CA ALA A 102 1.02 5.71 -11.03
C ALA A 102 1.63 6.56 -12.14
N SER A 103 1.16 7.80 -12.33
CA SER A 103 1.72 8.72 -13.33
C SER A 103 3.18 9.09 -13.07
N GLY A 104 3.57 9.17 -11.81
CA GLY A 104 4.95 9.48 -11.40
C GLY A 104 5.78 8.28 -10.94
N ALA A 105 5.19 7.08 -10.90
CA ALA A 105 5.83 5.90 -10.31
C ALA A 105 5.41 4.60 -11.02
N HIS A 106 6.11 4.26 -12.08
CA HIS A 106 5.87 3.09 -12.93
C HIS A 106 6.60 1.87 -12.37
N ASN A 107 6.00 1.18 -11.38
CA ASN A 107 6.67 0.09 -10.67
C ASN A 107 6.14 -1.29 -11.02
N LEU A 108 4.97 -1.41 -11.66
CA LEU A 108 4.29 -2.68 -11.91
C LEU A 108 5.22 -3.74 -12.50
N LEU A 109 5.88 -3.44 -13.62
CA LEU A 109 6.73 -4.40 -14.33
C LEU A 109 7.98 -4.80 -13.53
N ALA A 110 8.52 -3.89 -12.71
CA ALA A 110 9.65 -4.18 -11.84
C ALA A 110 9.26 -5.10 -10.67
N LEU A 111 7.99 -5.07 -10.25
CA LEU A 111 7.48 -5.82 -9.10
C LEU A 111 6.87 -7.17 -9.48
N LEU A 112 6.30 -7.30 -10.68
CA LEU A 112 5.66 -8.54 -11.13
C LEU A 112 6.56 -9.79 -11.01
N PRO A 113 7.90 -9.74 -11.20
CA PRO A 113 8.77 -10.89 -10.96
C PRO A 113 8.77 -11.42 -9.51
N ALA A 114 8.37 -10.61 -8.53
CA ALA A 114 8.22 -11.06 -7.15
C ALA A 114 6.94 -11.88 -6.92
N VAL A 115 5.97 -11.80 -7.82
CA VAL A 115 4.68 -12.49 -7.69
C VAL A 115 4.81 -13.93 -8.19
N THR A 116 4.47 -14.86 -7.33
CA THR A 116 4.50 -16.31 -7.59
C THR A 116 3.14 -16.94 -7.26
N PRO A 117 2.84 -18.16 -7.72
CA PRO A 117 1.60 -18.85 -7.31
C PRO A 117 1.45 -19.02 -5.80
N LEU A 118 2.56 -19.03 -5.04
CA LEU A 118 2.53 -19.21 -3.59
C LEU A 118 2.20 -17.92 -2.81
N ASN A 119 2.51 -16.75 -3.35
CA ASN A 119 2.32 -15.46 -2.69
C ASN A 119 1.31 -14.54 -3.37
N CYS A 120 0.82 -14.89 -4.56
CA CYS A 120 -0.13 -14.09 -5.34
C CYS A 120 -1.32 -13.59 -4.53
N ARG A 121 -1.84 -14.40 -3.58
CA ARG A 121 -2.97 -14.03 -2.70
C ARG A 121 -2.68 -12.85 -1.77
N ARG A 122 -1.42 -12.47 -1.64
CA ARG A 122 -0.97 -11.31 -0.84
C ARG A 122 -0.56 -10.12 -1.71
N CYS A 123 -0.92 -10.18 -2.99
CA CYS A 123 -0.60 -9.13 -3.97
C CYS A 123 -1.87 -8.51 -4.53
N CYS A 124 -1.90 -7.18 -4.61
CA CYS A 124 -2.99 -6.40 -5.21
C CYS A 124 -2.41 -5.48 -6.29
N LEU A 125 -3.24 -5.01 -7.22
CA LEU A 125 -2.89 -3.94 -8.14
C LEU A 125 -3.35 -2.61 -7.57
N ALA A 126 -2.57 -1.56 -7.76
CA ALA A 126 -2.89 -0.20 -7.33
C ALA A 126 -2.44 0.83 -8.36
N THR A 127 -3.23 1.86 -8.58
CA THR A 127 -2.87 2.99 -9.45
C THR A 127 -2.12 4.07 -8.71
N ASP A 128 -2.41 4.24 -7.40
CA ASP A 128 -1.93 5.38 -6.66
C ASP A 128 -2.30 6.71 -7.36
N ASP A 129 -1.45 7.74 -7.32
CA ASP A 129 -1.68 9.04 -7.95
C ASP A 129 -1.61 8.96 -9.49
N ARG A 130 -2.77 8.85 -10.13
CA ARG A 130 -2.89 8.81 -11.58
C ARG A 130 -3.56 10.08 -12.10
N HIS A 131 -2.94 10.75 -13.07
CA HIS A 131 -3.44 11.98 -13.67
C HIS A 131 -4.73 11.76 -14.46
N LEU A 132 -5.58 12.79 -14.51
CA LEU A 132 -6.90 12.68 -15.16
C LEU A 132 -6.82 12.41 -16.66
N ASP A 133 -5.84 12.97 -17.34
CA ASP A 133 -5.60 12.74 -18.77
C ASP A 133 -5.17 11.29 -19.05
N GLU A 134 -4.36 10.69 -18.21
CA GLU A 134 -3.98 9.28 -18.30
C GLU A 134 -5.15 8.35 -17.95
N LEU A 135 -5.98 8.72 -16.95
CA LEU A 135 -7.20 7.95 -16.64
C LEU A 135 -8.15 7.92 -17.83
N VAL A 136 -8.23 9.01 -18.62
CA VAL A 136 -9.09 9.09 -19.81
C VAL A 136 -8.48 8.36 -21.00
N SER A 137 -7.17 8.48 -21.23
CA SER A 137 -6.50 7.95 -22.42
C SER A 137 -6.09 6.48 -22.27
N GLU A 138 -5.72 6.04 -21.09
CA GLU A 138 -5.18 4.70 -20.84
C GLU A 138 -6.09 3.85 -19.93
N GLY A 139 -6.74 4.48 -18.96
CA GLY A 139 -7.59 3.80 -17.98
C GLY A 139 -7.00 3.77 -16.57
N SER A 140 -7.54 2.90 -15.74
CA SER A 140 -7.18 2.73 -14.33
C SER A 140 -6.61 1.31 -14.10
N ILE A 141 -7.21 0.52 -13.23
CA ILE A 141 -6.78 -0.87 -12.95
C ILE A 141 -6.80 -1.77 -14.21
N ASN A 142 -7.71 -1.51 -15.16
CA ASN A 142 -7.71 -2.21 -16.45
C ASN A 142 -6.39 -2.03 -17.20
N TYR A 143 -5.81 -0.84 -17.17
CA TYR A 143 -4.51 -0.56 -17.80
C TYR A 143 -3.37 -1.39 -17.18
N LEU A 144 -3.35 -1.57 -15.87
CA LEU A 144 -2.37 -2.43 -15.20
C LEU A 144 -2.50 -3.89 -15.66
N ILE A 145 -3.73 -4.37 -15.84
CA ILE A 145 -4.00 -5.72 -16.36
C ILE A 145 -3.51 -5.86 -17.81
N GLU A 146 -3.75 -4.85 -18.63
CA GLU A 146 -3.29 -4.81 -20.03
C GLU A 146 -1.77 -4.85 -20.12
N ILE A 147 -1.06 -4.00 -19.34
CA ILE A 147 0.41 -4.01 -19.27
C ILE A 147 0.94 -5.38 -18.84
N GLY A 148 0.43 -5.92 -17.74
CA GLY A 148 0.88 -7.21 -17.24
C GLY A 148 0.67 -8.35 -18.25
N THR A 149 -0.50 -8.37 -18.89
CA THR A 149 -0.85 -9.36 -19.93
C THR A 149 0.07 -9.24 -21.15
N ALA A 150 0.34 -8.03 -21.60
CA ALA A 150 1.26 -7.77 -22.72
C ALA A 150 2.69 -8.24 -22.43
N HIS A 151 3.08 -8.33 -21.16
CA HIS A 151 4.38 -8.85 -20.71
C HIS A 151 4.35 -10.32 -20.31
N GLY A 152 3.28 -11.05 -20.66
CA GLY A 152 3.19 -12.50 -20.54
C GLY A 152 2.73 -13.02 -19.18
N TYR A 153 2.20 -12.16 -18.30
CA TYR A 153 1.60 -12.60 -17.04
C TYR A 153 0.16 -13.11 -17.28
N PRO A 154 -0.27 -14.18 -16.59
CA PRO A 154 -1.61 -14.73 -16.77
C PRO A 154 -2.69 -13.71 -16.39
N VAL A 155 -3.64 -13.48 -17.29
CA VAL A 155 -4.72 -12.51 -17.10
C VAL A 155 -5.58 -12.85 -15.88
N GLU A 156 -5.80 -14.13 -15.60
CA GLU A 156 -6.57 -14.61 -14.46
C GLU A 156 -5.90 -14.22 -13.13
N GLN A 157 -4.57 -14.29 -13.09
CA GLN A 157 -3.80 -13.87 -11.91
C GLN A 157 -3.89 -12.35 -11.70
N LEU A 158 -3.76 -11.58 -12.77
CA LEU A 158 -3.90 -10.11 -12.70
C LEU A 158 -5.32 -9.70 -12.30
N LEU A 159 -6.34 -10.35 -12.85
CA LEU A 159 -7.75 -10.14 -12.43
C LEU A 159 -7.96 -10.50 -10.96
N GLN A 160 -7.40 -11.61 -10.49
CA GLN A 160 -7.47 -11.98 -9.08
C GLN A 160 -6.84 -10.90 -8.18
N MET A 161 -5.67 -10.37 -8.56
CA MET A 161 -4.98 -9.30 -7.83
C MET A 161 -5.78 -7.99 -7.83
N ALA A 162 -6.49 -7.71 -8.91
CA ALA A 162 -7.32 -6.52 -9.06
C ALA A 162 -8.67 -6.60 -8.31
N THR A 163 -9.15 -7.78 -7.99
CA THR A 163 -10.51 -8.00 -7.49
C THR A 163 -10.55 -8.80 -6.18
N LEU A 164 -10.40 -10.11 -6.24
CA LEU A 164 -10.54 -11.00 -5.09
C LEU A 164 -9.55 -10.68 -3.97
N ASN A 165 -8.27 -10.49 -4.30
CA ASN A 165 -7.26 -10.20 -3.29
C ASN A 165 -7.52 -8.84 -2.63
N THR A 166 -7.93 -7.84 -3.41
CA THR A 166 -8.32 -6.52 -2.89
C THR A 166 -9.53 -6.64 -1.96
N ALA A 167 -10.58 -7.38 -2.37
CA ALA A 167 -11.75 -7.60 -1.52
C ALA A 167 -11.47 -8.40 -0.24
N GLU A 168 -10.45 -9.27 -0.24
CA GLU A 168 -10.02 -9.98 0.97
C GLU A 168 -9.15 -9.11 1.88
N ARG A 169 -8.45 -8.12 1.31
CA ARG A 169 -7.61 -7.19 2.05
C ARG A 169 -8.44 -6.11 2.74
N PHE A 170 -9.48 -5.60 2.08
CA PHE A 170 -10.35 -4.52 2.52
C PHE A 170 -11.78 -4.97 2.80
#